data_27c07c3f41fd6b697d7edc3e55f3ee55
#
_entry.id   27c07c3f41fd6b697d7edc3e55f3ee55
#
_cell.length_a   1.000
_cell.length_b   1.000
_cell.length_c   1.000
_cell.angle_alpha   90.00
_cell.angle_beta   90.00
_cell.angle_gamma   90.00
#
_symmetry.space_group_name_H-M   'P 1'
#
loop_
_entity.id
_entity.type
_entity.pdbx_description
1 polymer ?
#
loop_
_entity_poly.entity_id
_entity_poly.type
_entity_poly.pdbx_seq_one_letter_code
_entity_poly.pdbx_strand_id
1 'polypeptide(L)'
;MIIGLTGSIATGKSQSSKIFKQLGCYIIDADKLSRKLTVKGSKCLADIVKVFGEDILKPNGQLNRKKLGSIIFNDKVYKTQLEKIIHPHIIKKTNEVIAKKYKTTDIIVDAPLLFEVGLDRVCDKVIVIYAKYHLQLKRLMKRDNLSKQEAEKRIALQMPIEEKMELADITIDNSGTLAELKRNIKFIYKTISNNL
;
A
#
# COMPACT_ATOMS: atom_id res chain seq x y z
N MET A 1 -3.98 15.59 -10.95
CA MET A 1 -3.85 14.16 -11.35
C MET A 1 -3.81 13.27 -10.11
N ILE A 2 -4.37 12.06 -10.19
CA ILE A 2 -4.34 11.04 -9.14
C ILE A 2 -3.49 9.88 -9.62
N ILE A 3 -2.38 9.59 -8.94
CA ILE A 3 -1.44 8.54 -9.30
C ILE A 3 -1.47 7.45 -8.24
N GLY A 4 -1.80 6.22 -8.63
CA GLY A 4 -1.62 5.04 -7.81
C GLY A 4 -0.14 4.65 -7.75
N LEU A 5 0.41 4.50 -6.56
CA LEU A 5 1.78 4.04 -6.34
C LEU A 5 1.76 2.71 -5.60
N THR A 6 2.19 1.66 -6.27
CA THR A 6 2.24 0.32 -5.68
C THR A 6 3.58 -0.37 -5.96
N GLY A 7 3.71 -1.58 -5.51
CA GLY A 7 4.89 -2.42 -5.63
C GLY A 7 4.90 -3.46 -4.53
N SER A 8 5.70 -4.50 -4.67
CA SER A 8 5.83 -5.55 -3.67
C SER A 8 6.67 -5.10 -2.46
N ILE A 9 6.65 -5.90 -1.40
CA ILE A 9 7.43 -5.66 -0.18
C ILE A 9 8.92 -5.47 -0.53
N ALA A 10 9.58 -4.48 0.07
CA ALA A 10 11.01 -4.15 -0.08
C ALA A 10 11.48 -3.73 -1.50
N THR A 11 10.56 -3.45 -2.45
CA THR A 11 10.93 -2.92 -3.78
C THR A 11 11.32 -1.44 -3.77
N GLY A 12 11.09 -0.71 -2.68
CA GLY A 12 11.45 0.70 -2.54
C GLY A 12 10.31 1.70 -2.70
N LYS A 13 9.05 1.24 -2.72
CA LYS A 13 7.83 2.07 -2.80
C LYS A 13 7.86 3.25 -1.83
N SER A 14 8.26 3.04 -0.57
CA SER A 14 8.33 4.10 0.45
C SER A 14 9.36 5.20 0.13
N GLN A 15 10.45 4.87 -0.56
CA GLN A 15 11.40 5.88 -1.03
C GLN A 15 10.80 6.66 -2.20
N SER A 16 10.12 5.97 -3.11
CA SER A 16 9.42 6.60 -4.23
C SER A 16 8.34 7.57 -3.75
N SER A 17 7.55 7.17 -2.76
CA SER A 17 6.54 8.02 -2.11
C SER A 17 7.15 9.30 -1.51
N LYS A 18 8.32 9.19 -0.86
CA LYS A 18 9.06 10.37 -0.36
C LYS A 18 9.51 11.30 -1.47
N ILE A 19 9.95 10.74 -2.61
CA ILE A 19 10.39 11.54 -3.77
C ILE A 19 9.20 12.29 -4.36
N PHE A 20 8.04 11.64 -4.57
CA PHE A 20 6.82 12.33 -5.02
C PHE A 20 6.40 13.43 -4.07
N LYS A 21 6.49 13.20 -2.75
CA LYS A 21 6.23 14.25 -1.75
C LYS A 21 7.16 15.45 -1.90
N GLN A 22 8.46 15.23 -2.18
CA GLN A 22 9.43 16.30 -2.43
C GLN A 22 9.15 17.05 -3.75
N LEU A 23 8.44 16.44 -4.69
CA LEU A 23 7.98 17.06 -5.92
C LEU A 23 6.66 17.85 -5.75
N GLY A 24 6.14 17.94 -4.52
CA GLY A 24 4.93 18.70 -4.20
C GLY A 24 3.63 17.88 -4.18
N CYS A 25 3.68 16.59 -4.48
CA CYS A 25 2.49 15.75 -4.47
C CYS A 25 1.95 15.53 -3.04
N TYR A 26 0.63 15.47 -2.92
CA TYR A 26 -0.02 15.05 -1.68
C TYR A 26 -0.05 13.52 -1.59
N ILE A 27 0.42 12.95 -0.47
CA ILE A 27 0.49 11.50 -0.30
C ILE A 27 -0.67 10.99 0.55
N ILE A 28 -1.48 10.11 -0.01
CA ILE A 28 -2.47 9.30 0.72
C ILE A 28 -1.83 7.93 0.97
N ASP A 29 -1.35 7.72 2.19
CA ASP A 29 -0.76 6.45 2.63
C ASP A 29 -1.90 5.53 3.13
N ALA A 30 -2.26 4.53 2.33
CA ALA A 30 -3.37 3.62 2.60
C ALA A 30 -3.15 2.78 3.86
N ASP A 31 -1.90 2.42 4.19
CA ASP A 31 -1.59 1.69 5.42
C ASP A 31 -1.84 2.54 6.66
N LYS A 32 -1.41 3.82 6.63
CA LYS A 32 -1.72 4.77 7.72
C LYS A 32 -3.21 5.06 7.80
N LEU A 33 -3.88 5.13 6.66
CA LEU A 33 -5.32 5.34 6.59
C LEU A 33 -6.06 4.17 7.25
N SER A 34 -5.74 2.94 6.89
CA SER A 34 -6.29 1.73 7.53
C SER A 34 -6.11 1.73 9.05
N ARG A 35 -4.92 2.15 9.52
CA ARG A 35 -4.67 2.28 10.97
C ARG A 35 -5.57 3.31 11.65
N LYS A 36 -5.81 4.45 10.99
CA LYS A 36 -6.72 5.51 11.51
C LYS A 36 -8.18 5.08 11.48
N LEU A 37 -8.58 4.27 10.51
CA LEU A 37 -9.94 3.75 10.40
C LEU A 37 -10.28 2.69 11.44
N THR A 38 -9.27 2.02 12.02
CA THR A 38 -9.43 0.94 13.01
C THR A 38 -9.02 1.36 14.43
N VAL A 39 -9.19 2.65 14.77
CA VAL A 39 -9.01 3.13 16.16
C VAL A 39 -10.23 2.83 17.02
N LYS A 40 -10.06 2.82 18.34
CA LYS A 40 -11.15 2.67 19.32
C LYS A 40 -12.29 3.65 19.02
N GLY A 41 -13.53 3.16 19.01
CA GLY A 41 -14.74 3.93 18.76
C GLY A 41 -15.05 4.18 17.27
N SER A 42 -14.21 3.73 16.34
CA SER A 42 -14.50 3.85 14.92
C SER A 42 -15.53 2.82 14.45
N LYS A 43 -16.36 3.19 13.46
CA LYS A 43 -17.32 2.27 12.84
C LYS A 43 -16.63 1.04 12.24
N CYS A 44 -15.50 1.24 11.58
CA CYS A 44 -14.73 0.13 10.98
C CYS A 44 -14.28 -0.88 12.05
N LEU A 45 -13.79 -0.42 13.22
CA LEU A 45 -13.42 -1.34 14.31
C LEU A 45 -14.65 -2.08 14.85
N ALA A 46 -15.78 -1.40 15.03
CA ALA A 46 -17.01 -2.03 15.46
C ALA A 46 -17.49 -3.13 14.48
N ASP A 47 -17.39 -2.87 13.16
CA ASP A 47 -17.75 -3.86 12.16
C ASP A 47 -16.78 -5.06 12.15
N ILE A 48 -15.50 -4.86 12.41
CA ILE A 48 -14.51 -5.95 12.58
C ILE A 48 -14.84 -6.77 13.83
N VAL A 49 -15.15 -6.13 14.97
CA VAL A 49 -15.48 -6.82 16.22
C VAL A 49 -16.74 -7.69 16.09
N LYS A 50 -17.74 -7.27 15.32
CA LYS A 50 -18.93 -8.08 15.03
C LYS A 50 -18.61 -9.43 14.39
N VAL A 51 -17.57 -9.49 13.57
CA VAL A 51 -17.19 -10.71 12.83
C VAL A 51 -16.16 -11.53 13.60
N PHE A 52 -15.19 -10.88 14.25
CA PHE A 52 -14.04 -11.52 14.88
C PHE A 52 -14.17 -11.67 16.40
N GLY A 53 -15.23 -11.11 17.00
CA GLY A 53 -15.43 -11.10 18.45
C GLY A 53 -14.56 -10.06 19.17
N GLU A 54 -14.83 -9.87 20.46
CA GLU A 54 -14.11 -8.90 21.31
C GLU A 54 -12.68 -9.33 21.64
N ASP A 55 -12.39 -10.61 21.51
CA ASP A 55 -11.08 -11.19 21.76
C ASP A 55 -9.93 -10.59 20.94
N ILE A 56 -10.26 -9.91 19.83
CA ILE A 56 -9.29 -9.16 19.02
C ILE A 56 -8.96 -7.79 19.59
N LEU A 57 -9.58 -7.40 20.70
CA LEU A 57 -9.29 -6.14 21.38
C LEU A 57 -8.26 -6.33 22.49
N LYS A 58 -7.55 -5.26 22.80
CA LYS A 58 -6.74 -5.12 24.01
C LYS A 58 -7.65 -4.67 25.18
N PRO A 59 -7.20 -4.80 26.46
CA PRO A 59 -7.98 -4.34 27.62
C PRO A 59 -8.41 -2.87 27.55
N ASN A 60 -7.67 -2.03 26.84
CA ASN A 60 -8.01 -0.61 26.63
C ASN A 60 -9.00 -0.36 25.47
N GLY A 61 -9.52 -1.42 24.85
CA GLY A 61 -10.45 -1.36 23.73
C GLY A 61 -9.82 -1.03 22.36
N GLN A 62 -8.50 -0.98 22.27
CA GLN A 62 -7.81 -0.84 20.98
C GLN A 62 -7.67 -2.19 20.27
N LEU A 63 -7.62 -2.17 18.93
CA LEU A 63 -7.39 -3.38 18.14
C LEU A 63 -6.03 -4.01 18.45
N ASN A 64 -6.03 -5.28 18.81
CA ASN A 64 -4.85 -6.12 18.91
C ASN A 64 -4.45 -6.64 17.52
N ARG A 65 -3.68 -5.82 16.79
CA ARG A 65 -3.27 -6.14 15.42
C ARG A 65 -2.44 -7.42 15.31
N LYS A 66 -1.71 -7.78 16.37
CA LYS A 66 -0.92 -9.02 16.38
C LYS A 66 -1.86 -10.23 16.43
N LYS A 67 -2.88 -10.19 17.30
CA LYS A 67 -3.89 -11.27 17.42
C LYS A 67 -4.73 -11.39 16.15
N LEU A 68 -5.27 -10.28 15.63
CA LEU A 68 -6.01 -10.29 14.36
C LEU A 68 -5.13 -10.78 13.21
N GLY A 69 -3.88 -10.32 13.15
CA GLY A 69 -2.91 -10.75 12.15
C GLY A 69 -2.67 -12.25 12.18
N SER A 70 -2.53 -12.88 13.35
CA SER A 70 -2.36 -14.34 13.47
C SER A 70 -3.60 -15.11 12.99
N ILE A 71 -4.81 -14.60 13.22
CA ILE A 71 -6.05 -15.23 12.75
C ILE A 71 -6.08 -15.24 11.21
N ILE A 72 -5.91 -14.07 10.59
CA ILE A 72 -6.02 -13.94 9.13
C ILE A 72 -4.83 -14.54 8.36
N PHE A 73 -3.68 -14.73 9.02
CA PHE A 73 -2.52 -15.37 8.42
C PHE A 73 -2.76 -16.88 8.21
N ASN A 74 -3.48 -17.51 9.13
CA ASN A 74 -3.71 -18.95 9.13
C ASN A 74 -5.03 -19.35 8.43
N ASP A 75 -5.92 -18.39 8.14
CA ASP A 75 -7.24 -18.67 7.56
C ASP A 75 -7.59 -17.65 6.46
N LYS A 76 -7.67 -18.14 5.22
CA LYS A 76 -8.03 -17.33 4.05
C LYS A 76 -9.47 -16.81 4.11
N VAL A 77 -10.39 -17.52 4.76
CA VAL A 77 -11.79 -17.09 4.89
C VAL A 77 -11.85 -15.84 5.78
N TYR A 78 -11.19 -15.88 6.94
CA TYR A 78 -11.10 -14.72 7.82
C TYR A 78 -10.35 -13.56 7.18
N LYS A 79 -9.29 -13.83 6.41
CA LYS A 79 -8.62 -12.78 5.62
C LYS A 79 -9.60 -12.09 4.69
N THR A 80 -10.36 -12.85 3.90
CA THR A 80 -11.34 -12.30 2.96
C THR A 80 -12.46 -11.53 3.67
N GLN A 81 -12.93 -12.01 4.82
CA GLN A 81 -13.93 -11.29 5.62
C GLN A 81 -13.41 -9.95 6.13
N LEU A 82 -12.17 -9.91 6.64
CA LEU A 82 -11.54 -8.67 7.07
C LEU A 82 -11.40 -7.67 5.93
N GLU A 83 -10.95 -8.14 4.77
CA GLU A 83 -10.81 -7.33 3.56
C GLU A 83 -12.14 -6.73 3.12
N LYS A 84 -13.21 -7.53 3.07
CA LYS A 84 -14.58 -7.05 2.76
C LYS A 84 -15.08 -5.95 3.71
N ILE A 85 -14.63 -5.96 4.97
CA ILE A 85 -15.00 -4.93 5.94
C ILE A 85 -14.15 -3.67 5.74
N ILE A 86 -12.82 -3.82 5.61
CA ILE A 86 -11.90 -2.67 5.64
C ILE A 86 -11.86 -1.93 4.30
N HIS A 87 -11.89 -2.64 3.16
CA HIS A 87 -11.71 -2.03 1.85
C HIS A 87 -12.73 -0.92 1.55
N PRO A 88 -14.04 -1.09 1.79
CA PRO A 88 -15.00 -0.01 1.56
C PRO A 88 -14.71 1.25 2.39
N HIS A 89 -14.26 1.08 3.65
CA HIS A 89 -13.88 2.20 4.50
C HIS A 89 -12.65 2.93 3.98
N ILE A 90 -11.64 2.18 3.48
CA ILE A 90 -10.42 2.76 2.88
C ILE A 90 -10.77 3.52 1.61
N ILE A 91 -11.53 2.93 0.69
CA ILE A 91 -11.95 3.56 -0.56
C ILE A 91 -12.73 4.85 -0.29
N LYS A 92 -13.75 4.77 0.60
CA LYS A 92 -14.55 5.94 0.98
C LYS A 92 -13.66 7.07 1.50
N LYS A 93 -12.75 6.74 2.43
CA LYS A 93 -11.87 7.75 3.04
C LYS A 93 -10.85 8.32 2.05
N THR A 94 -10.34 7.49 1.15
CA THR A 94 -9.46 7.93 0.05
C THR A 94 -10.19 8.93 -0.84
N ASN A 95 -11.43 8.64 -1.26
CA ASN A 95 -12.24 9.53 -2.09
C ASN A 95 -12.55 10.86 -1.38
N GLU A 96 -12.83 10.85 -0.08
CA GLU A 96 -13.03 12.08 0.70
C GLU A 96 -11.78 12.97 0.72
N VAL A 97 -10.58 12.37 0.79
CA VAL A 97 -9.31 13.12 0.75
C VAL A 97 -9.03 13.63 -0.65
N ILE A 98 -9.25 12.81 -1.67
CA ILE A 98 -9.12 13.20 -3.08
C ILE A 98 -10.01 14.42 -3.37
N ALA A 99 -11.30 14.35 -3.05
CA ALA A 99 -12.25 15.45 -3.28
C ALA A 99 -11.81 16.77 -2.68
N LYS A 100 -11.12 16.74 -1.53
CA LYS A 100 -10.61 17.92 -0.84
C LYS A 100 -9.32 18.49 -1.45
N LYS A 101 -8.51 17.66 -2.09
CA LYS A 101 -7.12 18.01 -2.50
C LYS A 101 -6.91 18.06 -4.00
N TYR A 102 -7.73 17.38 -4.78
CA TYR A 102 -7.57 17.21 -6.24
C TYR A 102 -7.39 18.52 -7.02
N LYS A 103 -8.08 19.59 -6.60
CA LYS A 103 -8.00 20.90 -7.28
C LYS A 103 -6.71 21.69 -6.99
N THR A 104 -5.94 21.29 -5.98
CA THR A 104 -4.81 22.09 -5.48
C THR A 104 -3.45 21.45 -5.68
N THR A 105 -3.42 20.13 -5.88
CA THR A 105 -2.15 19.39 -6.02
C THR A 105 -2.40 18.01 -6.62
N ASP A 106 -1.37 17.45 -7.24
CA ASP A 106 -1.37 16.05 -7.63
C ASP A 106 -1.36 15.16 -6.39
N ILE A 107 -2.03 14.01 -6.50
CA ILE A 107 -2.23 13.09 -5.39
C ILE A 107 -1.56 11.76 -5.72
N ILE A 108 -0.78 11.24 -4.77
CA ILE A 108 -0.26 9.87 -4.81
C ILE A 108 -1.06 9.02 -3.83
N VAL A 109 -1.75 8.01 -4.34
CA VAL A 109 -2.38 6.95 -3.54
C VAL A 109 -1.35 5.85 -3.33
N ASP A 110 -0.65 5.91 -2.20
CA ASP A 110 0.44 4.99 -1.84
C ASP A 110 -0.13 3.75 -1.12
N ALA A 111 -0.26 2.63 -1.85
CA ALA A 111 -0.84 1.39 -1.34
C ALA A 111 -0.09 0.15 -1.84
N PRO A 112 0.44 -0.71 -0.95
CA PRO A 112 1.03 -2.00 -1.35
C PRO A 112 0.01 -2.94 -2.00
N LEU A 113 -1.24 -2.84 -1.57
CA LEU A 113 -2.38 -3.65 -2.03
C LEU A 113 -3.34 -2.82 -2.91
N LEU A 114 -2.79 -1.97 -3.79
CA LEU A 114 -3.57 -1.02 -4.60
C LEU A 114 -4.65 -1.73 -5.44
N PHE A 115 -4.25 -2.75 -6.17
CA PHE A 115 -5.12 -3.54 -7.04
C PHE A 115 -6.06 -4.43 -6.23
N GLU A 116 -5.54 -5.08 -5.20
CA GLU A 116 -6.28 -6.00 -4.33
C GLU A 116 -7.42 -5.29 -3.58
N VAL A 117 -7.23 -4.00 -3.26
CA VAL A 117 -8.25 -3.14 -2.62
C VAL A 117 -9.19 -2.51 -3.64
N GLY A 118 -8.81 -2.44 -4.93
CA GLY A 118 -9.54 -1.71 -5.97
C GLY A 118 -9.34 -0.20 -5.91
N LEU A 119 -8.22 0.26 -5.35
CA LEU A 119 -7.85 1.69 -5.32
C LEU A 119 -7.27 2.18 -6.65
N ASP A 120 -6.87 1.29 -7.54
CA ASP A 120 -6.49 1.59 -8.91
C ASP A 120 -7.61 2.32 -9.68
N ARG A 121 -8.86 1.97 -9.40
CA ARG A 121 -10.06 2.53 -10.08
C ARG A 121 -10.28 4.03 -9.85
N VAL A 122 -9.67 4.60 -8.83
CA VAL A 122 -9.75 6.04 -8.54
C VAL A 122 -8.51 6.80 -9.02
N CYS A 123 -7.58 6.12 -9.68
CA CYS A 123 -6.33 6.67 -10.16
C CYS A 123 -6.40 6.97 -11.67
N ASP A 124 -5.85 8.10 -12.09
CA ASP A 124 -5.70 8.43 -13.50
C ASP A 124 -4.58 7.61 -14.16
N LYS A 125 -3.55 7.26 -13.36
CA LYS A 125 -2.40 6.44 -13.74
C LYS A 125 -1.93 5.59 -12.57
N VAL A 126 -1.40 4.39 -12.86
CA VAL A 126 -0.79 3.51 -11.86
C VAL A 126 0.69 3.29 -12.16
N ILE A 127 1.52 3.54 -11.14
CA ILE A 127 2.96 3.32 -11.17
C ILE A 127 3.31 2.15 -10.25
N VAL A 128 3.99 1.14 -10.80
CA VAL A 128 4.54 0.01 -10.04
C VAL A 128 6.04 0.19 -9.86
N ILE A 129 6.49 0.17 -8.61
CA ILE A 129 7.93 0.11 -8.27
C ILE A 129 8.32 -1.35 -8.09
N TYR A 130 9.23 -1.82 -8.89
CA TYR A 130 9.76 -3.18 -8.78
C TYR A 130 11.29 -3.19 -8.56
N ALA A 131 11.82 -4.31 -8.18
CA ALA A 131 13.26 -4.57 -8.10
C ALA A 131 13.51 -6.04 -8.42
N LYS A 132 14.70 -6.36 -8.93
CA LYS A 132 15.11 -7.74 -9.18
C LYS A 132 14.94 -8.58 -7.92
N TYR A 133 14.38 -9.78 -8.04
CA TYR A 133 13.98 -10.63 -6.91
C TYR A 133 15.09 -10.83 -5.87
N HIS A 134 16.33 -11.11 -6.31
CA HIS A 134 17.44 -11.31 -5.38
C HIS A 134 17.77 -10.06 -4.55
N LEU A 135 17.58 -8.84 -5.12
CA LEU A 135 17.75 -7.58 -4.39
C LEU A 135 16.59 -7.32 -3.43
N GLN A 136 15.36 -7.58 -3.87
CA GLN A 136 14.16 -7.50 -3.03
C GLN A 136 14.32 -8.40 -1.80
N LEU A 137 14.68 -9.66 -2.01
CA LEU A 137 14.89 -10.64 -0.95
C LEU A 137 15.97 -10.19 0.03
N LYS A 138 17.15 -9.79 -0.48
CA LYS A 138 18.26 -9.27 0.33
C LYS A 138 17.85 -8.03 1.15
N ARG A 139 17.11 -7.10 0.53
CA ARG A 139 16.62 -5.89 1.21
C ARG A 139 15.62 -6.23 2.31
N LEU A 140 14.70 -7.17 2.05
CA LEU A 140 13.70 -7.60 3.02
C LEU A 140 14.33 -8.30 4.22
N MET A 141 15.22 -9.27 3.97
CA MET A 141 15.98 -9.97 5.03
C MET A 141 16.71 -8.98 5.94
N LYS A 142 17.45 -8.03 5.34
CA LYS A 142 18.21 -7.02 6.10
C LYS A 142 17.31 -6.07 6.90
N ARG A 143 16.19 -5.61 6.31
CA ARG A 143 15.29 -4.63 6.94
C ARG A 143 14.58 -5.20 8.17
N ASP A 144 14.11 -6.44 8.07
CA ASP A 144 13.22 -7.06 9.06
C ASP A 144 13.93 -8.14 9.88
N ASN A 145 15.25 -8.34 9.69
CA ASN A 145 16.07 -9.37 10.33
C ASN A 145 15.47 -10.78 10.17
N LEU A 146 15.11 -11.15 8.92
CA LEU A 146 14.46 -12.42 8.59
C LEU A 146 15.43 -13.42 8.01
N SER A 147 15.14 -14.71 8.21
CA SER A 147 15.71 -15.80 7.41
C SER A 147 15.21 -15.70 5.95
N LYS A 148 15.92 -16.37 5.04
CA LYS A 148 15.53 -16.43 3.62
C LYS A 148 14.11 -16.99 3.47
N GLN A 149 13.80 -18.11 4.14
CA GLN A 149 12.48 -18.75 4.06
C GLN A 149 11.35 -17.86 4.56
N GLU A 150 11.56 -17.11 5.65
CA GLU A 150 10.55 -16.17 6.16
C GLU A 150 10.32 -15.00 5.20
N ALA A 151 11.39 -14.49 4.60
CA ALA A 151 11.30 -13.42 3.61
C ALA A 151 10.58 -13.87 2.34
N GLU A 152 10.88 -15.06 1.82
CA GLU A 152 10.20 -15.67 0.67
C GLU A 152 8.70 -15.88 0.94
N LYS A 153 8.33 -16.40 2.12
CA LYS A 153 6.93 -16.54 2.54
C LYS A 153 6.21 -15.18 2.55
N ARG A 154 6.86 -14.12 3.05
CA ARG A 154 6.25 -12.78 3.07
C ARG A 154 6.05 -12.20 1.67
N ILE A 155 6.99 -12.43 0.75
CA ILE A 155 6.85 -12.01 -0.65
C ILE A 155 5.68 -12.74 -1.30
N ALA A 156 5.59 -14.06 -1.11
CA ALA A 156 4.54 -14.90 -1.69
C ALA A 156 3.11 -14.61 -1.19
N LEU A 157 2.95 -13.85 -0.09
CA LEU A 157 1.63 -13.44 0.42
C LEU A 157 1.01 -12.27 -0.34
N GLN A 158 1.78 -11.61 -1.21
CA GLN A 158 1.31 -10.51 -2.05
C GLN A 158 1.04 -10.99 -3.47
N MET A 159 0.27 -10.22 -4.22
CA MET A 159 0.14 -10.43 -5.67
C MET A 159 1.54 -10.44 -6.31
N PRO A 160 1.85 -11.39 -7.21
CA PRO A 160 3.11 -11.43 -7.94
C PRO A 160 3.45 -10.08 -8.57
N ILE A 161 4.72 -9.70 -8.56
CA ILE A 161 5.11 -8.39 -9.06
C ILE A 161 4.89 -8.29 -10.58
N GLU A 162 5.02 -9.38 -11.28
CA GLU A 162 4.76 -9.51 -12.71
C GLU A 162 3.32 -9.17 -13.04
N GLU A 163 2.35 -9.72 -12.30
CA GLU A 163 0.92 -9.40 -12.45
C GLU A 163 0.65 -7.91 -12.18
N LYS A 164 1.30 -7.34 -11.16
CA LYS A 164 1.18 -5.89 -10.89
C LYS A 164 1.74 -5.04 -12.01
N MET A 165 2.84 -5.49 -12.63
CA MET A 165 3.47 -4.78 -13.77
C MET A 165 2.58 -4.81 -15.02
N GLU A 166 1.88 -5.91 -15.27
CA GLU A 166 0.91 -6.04 -16.38
C GLU A 166 -0.31 -5.13 -16.21
N LEU A 167 -0.75 -4.90 -14.96
CA LEU A 167 -1.87 -4.03 -14.64
C LEU A 167 -1.50 -2.54 -14.57
N ALA A 168 -0.23 -2.20 -14.60
CA ALA A 168 0.26 -0.84 -14.42
C ALA A 168 0.36 -0.08 -15.73
N ASP A 169 0.12 1.24 -15.69
CA ASP A 169 0.43 2.13 -16.81
C ASP A 169 1.95 2.34 -16.95
N ILE A 170 2.68 2.33 -15.83
CA ILE A 170 4.11 2.64 -15.79
C ILE A 170 4.81 1.74 -14.77
N THR A 171 5.97 1.20 -15.16
CA THR A 171 6.84 0.44 -14.26
C THR A 171 8.17 1.17 -14.05
N ILE A 172 8.68 1.16 -12.80
CA ILE A 172 9.97 1.76 -12.46
C ILE A 172 10.85 0.70 -11.81
N ASP A 173 11.97 0.40 -12.47
CA ASP A 173 13.01 -0.46 -11.91
C ASP A 173 13.82 0.27 -10.84
N ASN A 174 13.76 -0.24 -9.61
CA ASN A 174 14.56 0.22 -8.48
C ASN A 174 15.65 -0.80 -8.09
N SER A 175 16.24 -1.45 -9.08
CA SER A 175 17.38 -2.35 -8.85
C SER A 175 18.72 -1.60 -8.72
N GLY A 176 18.77 -0.35 -9.14
CA GLY A 176 19.95 0.51 -9.09
C GLY A 176 20.07 1.33 -7.80
N THR A 177 20.68 2.50 -7.94
CA THR A 177 20.94 3.44 -6.86
C THR A 177 19.73 4.33 -6.53
N LEU A 178 19.73 4.94 -5.35
CA LEU A 178 18.72 5.93 -4.99
C LEU A 178 18.74 7.16 -5.93
N ALA A 179 19.90 7.54 -6.43
CA ALA A 179 20.04 8.65 -7.37
C ALA A 179 19.32 8.35 -8.70
N GLU A 180 19.48 7.14 -9.21
CA GLU A 180 18.77 6.67 -10.41
C GLU A 180 17.27 6.61 -10.21
N LEU A 181 16.80 6.05 -9.09
CA LEU A 181 15.39 6.06 -8.75
C LEU A 181 14.82 7.48 -8.73
N LYS A 182 15.54 8.42 -8.11
CA LYS A 182 15.12 9.83 -8.02
C LYS A 182 15.04 10.47 -9.41
N ARG A 183 16.03 10.22 -10.28
CA ARG A 183 16.04 10.70 -11.65
C ARG A 183 14.89 10.15 -12.46
N ASN A 184 14.64 8.84 -12.38
CA ASN A 184 13.57 8.17 -13.11
C ASN A 184 12.18 8.68 -12.68
N ILE A 185 11.95 8.81 -11.37
CA ILE A 185 10.68 9.35 -10.86
C ILE A 185 10.46 10.79 -11.33
N LYS A 186 11.48 11.64 -11.27
CA LYS A 186 11.37 13.03 -11.73
C LYS A 186 11.05 13.11 -13.22
N PHE A 187 11.72 12.29 -14.04
CA PHE A 187 11.49 12.24 -15.46
C PHE A 187 10.06 11.80 -15.78
N ILE A 188 9.62 10.67 -15.20
CA ILE A 188 8.28 10.13 -15.41
C ILE A 188 7.22 11.12 -14.95
N TYR A 189 7.37 11.69 -13.75
CA TYR A 189 6.40 12.65 -13.22
C TYR A 189 6.25 13.88 -14.12
N LYS A 190 7.38 14.42 -14.61
CA LYS A 190 7.37 15.54 -15.57
C LYS A 190 6.65 15.17 -16.86
N THR A 191 6.90 13.95 -17.39
CA THR A 191 6.30 13.48 -18.64
C THR A 191 4.77 13.36 -18.52
N ILE A 192 4.28 12.74 -17.43
CA ILE A 192 2.84 12.55 -17.25
C ILE A 192 2.11 13.84 -16.86
N SER A 193 2.79 14.80 -16.17
CA SER A 193 2.20 16.09 -15.82
C SER A 193 2.13 17.07 -17.01
N ASN A 194 2.98 16.91 -18.02
CA ASN A 194 2.98 17.77 -19.21
C ASN A 194 2.02 17.28 -20.31
N ASN A 195 1.46 16.07 -20.19
CA ASN A 195 0.54 15.48 -21.14
C ASN A 195 -0.94 15.66 -20.74
N LEU A 196 -1.20 16.50 -19.76
CA LEU A 196 -2.53 16.94 -19.31
C LEU A 196 -2.73 18.43 -19.58
#